data_5a95bfa7bfbd04f1f8908bcd0e16dbd7
#
_entry.id   5a95bfa7bfbd04f1f8908bcd0e16dbd7
#
_cell.length_a   1.000
_cell.length_b   1.000
_cell.length_c   1.000
_cell.angle_alpha   90.00
_cell.angle_beta   90.00
_cell.angle_gamma   90.00
#
_symmetry.space_group_name_H-M   'P 1'
#
loop_
_entity.id
_entity.type
_entity.pdbx_description
1 polymer ?
#
loop_
_entity_poly.entity_id
_entity_poly.type
_entity_poly.pdbx_seq_one_letter_code
_entity_poly.pdbx_strand_id
1 'polypeptide(L)'
;MNLGLLDLFALLADLGYLGLVSDYDLPPASLPHRKPRRSKKHPAAALTADQRADNCAHARRRVRVEHAISGAKRLGCVAQTYRNKSTVFNDRIMAIACGIWNWHLTQKITNLI
;
A
#
# COMPACT_ATOMS: atom_id res chain seq x y z
N MET A 1 5.38 1.35 -22.10
CA MET A 1 5.52 1.84 -20.71
C MET A 1 6.92 1.48 -20.24
N ASN A 2 7.72 2.45 -19.87
CA ASN A 2 9.13 2.20 -19.51
C ASN A 2 9.17 1.70 -18.06
N LEU A 3 9.19 0.38 -17.88
CA LEU A 3 9.16 -0.31 -16.57
C LEU A 3 10.52 -0.33 -15.86
N GLY A 4 11.56 0.25 -16.46
CA GLY A 4 12.92 0.25 -15.92
C GLY A 4 13.09 0.88 -14.53
N LEU A 5 12.08 1.61 -14.04
CA LEU A 5 12.06 2.17 -12.69
C LEU A 5 11.53 1.17 -11.65
N LEU A 6 10.71 0.20 -12.08
CA LEU A 6 10.10 -0.81 -11.19
C LEU A 6 11.09 -1.93 -10.83
N ASP A 7 12.12 -2.15 -11.65
CA ASP A 7 13.17 -3.12 -11.35
C ASP A 7 14.03 -2.73 -10.13
N LEU A 8 14.03 -1.45 -9.77
CA LEU A 8 14.75 -0.91 -8.61
C LEU A 8 13.97 -0.98 -7.29
N PHE A 9 12.66 -1.27 -7.33
CA PHE A 9 11.79 -1.24 -6.15
C PHE A 9 11.11 -2.59 -5.93
N ALA A 10 11.25 -3.15 -4.73
CA ALA A 10 10.45 -4.30 -4.32
C ALA A 10 8.97 -3.91 -4.23
N LEU A 11 8.13 -4.47 -5.12
CA LEU A 11 6.71 -4.22 -5.13
C LEU A 11 6.03 -4.97 -3.98
N LEU A 12 5.34 -4.24 -3.11
CA LEU A 12 4.50 -4.79 -2.05
C LEU A 12 3.04 -4.73 -2.48
N ALA A 13 2.38 -5.88 -2.57
CA ALA A 13 0.98 -5.94 -2.98
C ALA A 13 0.11 -6.70 -1.97
N ASP A 14 -1.20 -6.56 -2.09
CA ASP A 14 -2.20 -7.26 -1.29
C ASP A 14 -2.66 -8.54 -1.97
N LEU A 15 -3.34 -9.43 -1.23
CA LEU A 15 -3.93 -10.67 -1.76
C LEU A 15 -4.91 -10.44 -2.92
N GLY A 16 -5.51 -9.25 -3.04
CA GLY A 16 -6.33 -8.87 -4.19
C GLY A 16 -5.58 -8.82 -5.52
N TYR A 17 -4.24 -8.79 -5.48
CA TYR A 17 -3.37 -8.68 -6.66
C TYR A 17 -2.61 -9.97 -6.98
N LEU A 18 -3.19 -11.14 -6.67
CA LEU A 18 -2.54 -12.43 -6.86
C LEU A 18 -2.07 -12.71 -8.30
N GLY A 19 -2.75 -12.16 -9.30
CA GLY A 19 -2.38 -12.29 -10.72
C GLY A 19 -1.45 -11.18 -11.24
N LEU A 20 -1.09 -10.21 -10.42
CA LEU A 20 -0.44 -8.98 -10.87
C LEU A 20 0.86 -9.24 -11.65
N VAL A 21 1.70 -10.16 -11.16
CA VAL A 21 3.01 -10.46 -11.77
C VAL A 21 2.83 -11.16 -13.11
N SER A 22 1.91 -12.13 -13.19
CA SER A 22 1.64 -12.88 -14.43
C SER A 22 0.89 -12.07 -15.48
N ASP A 23 -0.05 -11.22 -15.02
CA ASP A 23 -0.94 -10.48 -15.93
C ASP A 23 -0.24 -9.26 -16.55
N TYR A 24 0.77 -8.71 -15.90
CA TYR A 24 1.45 -7.47 -16.30
C TYR A 24 2.95 -7.63 -16.55
N ASP A 25 3.48 -8.86 -16.53
CA ASP A 25 4.92 -9.16 -16.72
C ASP A 25 5.81 -8.28 -15.81
N LEU A 26 5.41 -8.16 -14.54
CA LEU A 26 6.10 -7.35 -13.53
C LEU A 26 7.19 -8.15 -12.81
N PRO A 27 8.20 -7.47 -12.25
CA PRO A 27 9.16 -8.12 -11.37
C PRO A 27 8.46 -8.76 -10.16
N PRO A 28 9.08 -9.76 -9.50
CA PRO A 28 8.47 -10.47 -8.40
C PRO A 28 7.93 -9.52 -7.33
N ALA A 29 6.62 -9.58 -7.09
CA ALA A 29 5.97 -8.80 -6.05
C ALA A 29 5.94 -9.57 -4.74
N SER A 30 6.19 -8.88 -3.62
CA SER A 30 6.00 -9.46 -2.29
C SER A 30 4.52 -9.46 -1.95
N LEU A 31 3.94 -10.66 -1.95
CA LEU A 31 2.53 -10.89 -1.60
C LEU A 31 2.45 -11.63 -0.26
N PRO A 32 1.44 -11.35 0.58
CA PRO A 32 1.24 -12.12 1.79
C PRO A 32 0.81 -13.55 1.47
N HIS A 33 1.20 -14.50 2.31
CA HIS A 33 0.78 -15.90 2.21
C HIS A 33 -0.72 -16.02 2.43
N ARG A 34 -1.40 -16.67 1.49
CA ARG A 34 -2.83 -16.90 1.56
C ARG A 34 -3.13 -17.97 2.61
N LYS A 35 -4.10 -17.71 3.48
CA LYS A 35 -4.59 -18.72 4.44
C LYS A 35 -5.19 -19.89 3.68
N PRO A 36 -4.73 -21.15 3.93
CA PRO A 36 -5.29 -22.31 3.28
C PRO A 36 -6.75 -22.52 3.68
N ARG A 37 -7.55 -23.00 2.73
CA ARG A 37 -8.96 -23.26 2.96
C ARG A 37 -9.11 -24.53 3.80
N ARG A 38 -9.82 -24.43 4.91
CA ARG A 38 -10.20 -25.60 5.69
C ARG A 38 -11.23 -26.43 4.91
N SER A 39 -11.04 -27.74 4.83
CA SER A 39 -11.96 -28.67 4.21
C SER A 39 -12.19 -29.87 5.13
N LYS A 40 -13.17 -30.72 4.80
CA LYS A 40 -13.39 -32.00 5.51
C LYS A 40 -12.16 -32.89 5.50
N LYS A 41 -11.36 -32.84 4.41
CA LYS A 41 -10.10 -33.63 4.26
C LYS A 41 -8.92 -32.99 5.03
N HIS A 42 -8.93 -31.65 5.20
CA HIS A 42 -7.87 -30.91 5.86
C HIS A 42 -8.45 -29.89 6.86
N PRO A 43 -9.04 -30.37 7.98
CA PRO A 43 -9.70 -29.49 8.97
C PRO A 43 -8.72 -28.59 9.72
N ALA A 44 -7.46 -29.04 9.85
CA ALA A 44 -6.39 -28.31 10.55
C ALA A 44 -5.57 -27.40 9.65
N ALA A 45 -6.00 -27.17 8.39
CA ALA A 45 -5.26 -26.33 7.46
C ALA A 45 -5.09 -24.90 8.03
N ALA A 46 -3.86 -24.49 8.23
CA ALA A 46 -3.47 -23.20 8.78
C ALA A 46 -2.12 -22.75 8.19
N LEU A 47 -1.82 -21.47 8.32
CA LEU A 47 -0.48 -20.96 7.98
C LEU A 47 0.55 -21.51 8.96
N THR A 48 1.75 -21.82 8.46
CA THR A 48 2.90 -22.16 9.29
C THR A 48 3.33 -20.98 10.15
N ALA A 49 4.16 -21.22 11.17
CA ALA A 49 4.70 -20.17 12.01
C ALA A 49 5.50 -19.14 11.18
N ASP A 50 6.33 -19.62 10.25
CA ASP A 50 7.14 -18.78 9.36
C ASP A 50 6.27 -17.93 8.43
N GLN A 51 5.27 -18.53 7.80
CA GLN A 51 4.31 -17.80 6.95
C GLN A 51 3.54 -16.73 7.73
N ARG A 52 3.23 -16.97 9.00
CA ARG A 52 2.62 -15.95 9.87
C ARG A 52 3.57 -14.82 10.19
N ALA A 53 4.84 -15.13 10.45
CA ALA A 53 5.87 -14.13 10.70
C ALA A 53 6.10 -13.26 9.45
N ASP A 54 6.20 -13.87 8.26
CA ASP A 54 6.31 -13.15 6.99
C ASP A 54 5.13 -12.23 6.73
N ASN A 55 3.91 -12.72 6.94
CA ASN A 55 2.70 -11.90 6.81
C ASN A 55 2.68 -10.72 7.79
N CYS A 56 3.17 -10.92 9.01
CA CYS A 56 3.29 -9.86 10.00
C CYS A 56 4.32 -8.79 9.56
N ALA A 57 5.47 -9.22 9.06
CA ALA A 57 6.49 -8.31 8.53
C ALA A 57 5.97 -7.52 7.31
N HIS A 58 5.26 -8.20 6.40
CA HIS A 58 4.61 -7.58 5.24
C HIS A 58 3.56 -6.54 5.68
N ALA A 59 2.70 -6.88 6.62
CA ALA A 59 1.68 -5.98 7.16
C ALA A 59 2.28 -4.73 7.79
N ARG A 60 3.37 -4.86 8.57
CA ARG A 60 4.08 -3.72 9.17
C ARG A 60 4.61 -2.72 8.13
N ARG A 61 5.07 -3.20 6.98
CA ARG A 61 5.50 -2.34 5.87
C ARG A 61 4.31 -1.61 5.24
N ARG A 62 3.21 -2.33 5.00
CA ARG A 62 1.98 -1.76 4.41
C ARG A 62 1.34 -0.68 5.27
N VAL A 63 1.31 -0.85 6.58
CA VAL A 63 0.74 0.13 7.52
C VAL A 63 1.32 1.53 7.32
N ARG A 64 2.60 1.65 6.98
CA ARG A 64 3.23 2.95 6.70
C ARG A 64 2.59 3.64 5.49
N VAL A 65 2.31 2.89 4.43
CA VAL A 65 1.64 3.41 3.23
C VAL A 65 0.19 3.79 3.55
N GLU A 66 -0.50 2.96 4.30
CA GLU A 66 -1.88 3.23 4.73
C GLU A 66 -1.96 4.50 5.59
N HIS A 67 -1.00 4.72 6.48
CA HIS A 67 -0.90 5.94 7.27
C HIS A 67 -0.64 7.18 6.38
N ALA A 68 0.23 7.07 5.36
CA ALA A 68 0.49 8.16 4.43
C ALA A 68 -0.76 8.52 3.62
N ILE A 69 -1.46 7.51 3.08
CA ILE A 69 -2.71 7.71 2.33
C ILE A 69 -3.79 8.30 3.25
N SER A 70 -3.93 7.77 4.46
CA SER A 70 -4.89 8.29 5.45
C SER A 70 -4.58 9.74 5.83
N GLY A 71 -3.31 10.09 5.95
CA GLY A 71 -2.86 11.44 6.21
C GLY A 71 -3.24 12.42 5.09
N ALA A 72 -2.99 12.06 3.84
CA ALA A 72 -3.38 12.87 2.68
C ALA A 72 -4.92 13.02 2.58
N LYS A 73 -5.67 11.97 2.88
CA LYS A 73 -7.14 11.97 2.89
C LYS A 73 -7.78 12.83 3.99
N ARG A 74 -7.02 13.31 4.98
CA ARG A 74 -7.54 14.28 5.96
C ARG A 74 -7.98 15.59 5.31
N LEU A 75 -7.41 15.93 4.16
CA LEU A 75 -7.94 16.99 3.33
C LEU A 75 -9.18 16.49 2.58
N GLY A 76 -10.34 17.00 2.93
CA GLY A 76 -11.62 16.57 2.38
C GLY A 76 -11.71 16.60 0.86
N CYS A 77 -10.95 17.48 0.20
CA CYS A 77 -10.87 17.55 -1.26
C CYS A 77 -10.24 16.30 -1.90
N VAL A 78 -9.46 15.51 -1.16
CA VAL A 78 -8.87 14.23 -1.63
C VAL A 78 -9.80 13.04 -1.36
N ALA A 79 -10.55 13.10 -0.25
CA ALA A 79 -11.39 11.99 0.19
C ALA A 79 -12.82 12.00 -0.37
N GLN A 80 -13.34 13.21 -0.69
CA GLN A 80 -14.70 13.41 -1.16
C GLN A 80 -14.79 13.43 -2.69
N THR A 81 -16.00 13.32 -3.23
CA THR A 81 -16.23 13.46 -4.66
C THR A 81 -15.76 14.82 -5.15
N TYR A 82 -14.80 14.78 -6.04
CA TYR A 82 -14.20 15.97 -6.60
C TYR A 82 -15.06 16.51 -7.76
N ARG A 83 -15.53 17.74 -7.64
CA ARG A 83 -16.44 18.37 -8.60
C ARG A 83 -15.75 19.19 -9.68
N ASN A 84 -14.45 19.44 -9.56
CA ASN A 84 -13.72 20.20 -10.58
C ASN A 84 -13.37 19.30 -11.76
N LYS A 85 -13.62 19.78 -12.97
CA LYS A 85 -13.41 19.03 -14.23
C LYS A 85 -11.99 19.14 -14.78
N SER A 86 -11.12 19.93 -14.15
CA SER A 86 -9.73 20.09 -14.59
C SER A 86 -8.84 18.98 -14.01
N THR A 87 -8.30 18.14 -14.88
CA THR A 87 -7.38 17.05 -14.50
C THR A 87 -6.08 17.58 -13.89
N VAL A 88 -5.54 18.67 -14.42
CA VAL A 88 -4.30 19.32 -13.92
C VAL A 88 -4.47 19.82 -12.48
N PHE A 89 -5.68 20.25 -12.13
CA PHE A 89 -5.96 20.73 -10.78
C PHE A 89 -6.04 19.58 -9.77
N ASN A 90 -6.45 18.39 -10.19
CA ASN A 90 -6.48 17.19 -9.34
C ASN A 90 -5.08 16.81 -8.86
N ASP A 91 -4.11 16.82 -9.77
CA ASP A 91 -2.72 16.49 -9.46
C ASP A 91 -2.11 17.51 -8.50
N ARG A 92 -2.42 18.80 -8.69
CA ARG A 92 -1.98 19.86 -7.80
C ARG A 92 -2.55 19.72 -6.38
N ILE A 93 -3.84 19.41 -6.25
CA ILE A 93 -4.48 19.18 -4.94
C ILE A 93 -3.87 17.98 -4.24
N MET A 94 -3.61 16.89 -4.96
CA MET A 94 -2.96 15.72 -4.39
C MET A 94 -1.54 16.06 -3.91
N ALA A 95 -0.77 16.77 -4.71
CA ALA A 95 0.57 17.22 -4.35
C ALA A 95 0.56 18.11 -3.09
N ILE A 96 -0.38 19.04 -3.00
CA ILE A 96 -0.56 19.91 -1.82
C ILE A 96 -0.93 19.09 -0.59
N ALA A 97 -1.86 18.14 -0.73
CA ALA A 97 -2.28 17.27 0.37
C ALA A 97 -1.12 16.44 0.93
N CYS A 98 -0.31 15.84 0.04
CA CYS A 98 0.88 15.10 0.42
C CYS A 98 1.94 16.01 1.05
N GLY A 99 2.13 17.21 0.52
CA GLY A 99 3.07 18.21 1.07
C GLY A 99 2.70 18.65 2.48
N ILE A 100 1.43 18.96 2.74
CA ILE A 100 0.94 19.32 4.07
C ILE A 100 1.11 18.16 5.06
N TRP A 101 0.82 16.91 4.62
CA TRP A 101 1.01 15.75 5.46
C TRP A 101 2.49 15.51 5.80
N ASN A 102 3.38 15.62 4.83
CA ASN A 102 4.82 15.51 5.05
C ASN A 102 5.35 16.58 5.98
N TRP A 103 4.90 17.84 5.82
CA TRP A 103 5.23 18.92 6.73
C TRP A 103 4.77 18.63 8.16
N HIS A 104 3.53 18.16 8.33
CA HIS A 104 3.00 17.74 9.64
C HIS A 104 3.86 16.65 10.31
N LEU A 105 4.29 15.64 9.54
CA LEU A 105 5.18 14.59 10.06
C LEU A 105 6.53 15.14 10.49
N THR A 106 7.10 16.07 9.72
CA THR A 106 8.38 16.71 10.05
C THR A 106 8.27 17.49 11.37
N GLN A 107 7.21 18.27 11.57
CA GLN A 107 6.98 19.00 12.83
C GLN A 107 6.82 18.04 14.02
N LYS A 108 6.15 16.91 13.81
CA LYS A 108 5.95 15.92 14.87
C LYS A 108 7.26 15.27 15.32
N ILE A 109 8.18 15.02 14.38
CA ILE A 109 9.51 14.48 14.67
C ILE A 109 10.36 15.53 15.39
N THR A 110 10.34 16.78 14.93
CA THR A 110 11.11 17.87 15.55
C THR A 110 10.68 18.13 17.00
N ASN A 111 9.40 17.97 17.34
CA ASN A 111 8.89 18.14 18.69
C ASN A 111 9.16 16.95 19.61
N LEU A 112 9.71 15.84 19.10
CA LEU A 112 10.07 14.65 19.87
C LEU A 112 11.57 14.62 20.24
N ILE A 113 12.34 15.55 19.70
CA ILE A 113 13.78 15.75 19.96
C ILE A 113 13.95 16.91 20.95
#